data_9b697581e7e8f28e9ed6c83580f3043c
#
_entry.id   9b697581e7e8f28e9ed6c83580f3043c
#
_cell.length_a   1.000
_cell.length_b   1.000
_cell.length_c   1.000
_cell.angle_alpha   90.00
_cell.angle_beta   90.00
_cell.angle_gamma   90.00
#
_symmetry.space_group_name_H-M   'P 1'
#
loop_
_entity.id
_entity.type
_entity.pdbx_description
1 polymer ?
#
loop_
_entity_poly.entity_id
_entity_poly.type
_entity_poly.pdbx_seq_one_letter_code
_entity_poly.pdbx_strand_id
1 'polypeptide(L)'
;MSKLNVVTFEREGWRDAVRTLRKIADDLEAGVHPECTVGALTLIGPKGQVTVFGLGPKCDDLQCLGAMRLGEQKVIDVLLDTDD
;
A
#
# COMPACT_ATOMS: atom_id res chain seq x y z
N MET A 1 10.87 -10.81 12.90
CA MET A 1 10.69 -10.13 11.67
C MET A 1 9.22 -9.87 11.38
N SER A 2 8.92 -8.69 11.15
CA SER A 2 7.53 -8.36 10.95
C SER A 2 7.09 -8.82 9.58
N LYS A 3 5.92 -9.37 9.53
CA LYS A 3 5.34 -9.74 8.27
C LYS A 3 4.81 -8.52 7.58
N LEU A 4 5.03 -8.46 6.30
CA LEU A 4 4.46 -7.41 5.50
C LEU A 4 3.00 -7.75 5.25
N ASN A 5 2.13 -6.89 5.67
CA ASN A 5 0.72 -7.15 5.54
C ASN A 5 0.24 -7.20 4.10
N VAL A 6 1.04 -6.74 3.19
CA VAL A 6 0.75 -6.86 1.78
C VAL A 6 0.48 -8.30 1.38
N VAL A 7 1.17 -9.25 2.03
CA VAL A 7 0.94 -10.64 1.69
C VAL A 7 -0.42 -11.12 2.10
N THR A 8 -1.13 -10.37 2.91
CA THR A 8 -2.50 -10.72 3.22
C THR A 8 -3.41 -10.44 2.04
N PHE A 9 -2.94 -9.66 1.06
CA PHE A 9 -3.70 -9.47 -0.15
C PHE A 9 -3.59 -10.72 -0.98
N GLU A 10 -4.70 -11.22 -1.39
CA GLU A 10 -4.72 -12.34 -2.31
C GLU A 10 -4.35 -11.83 -3.69
N ARG A 11 -3.35 -12.44 -4.26
CA ARG A 11 -2.84 -11.95 -5.55
C ARG A 11 -3.89 -11.92 -6.63
N GLU A 12 -4.83 -12.83 -6.55
CA GLU A 12 -5.92 -12.84 -7.51
C GLU A 12 -6.75 -11.58 -7.43
N GLY A 13 -6.95 -11.09 -6.20
CA GLY A 13 -7.70 -9.87 -5.99
C GLY A 13 -6.99 -8.64 -6.51
N TRP A 14 -5.67 -8.70 -6.62
CA TRP A 14 -4.90 -7.55 -7.08
C TRP A 14 -5.24 -7.16 -8.52
N ARG A 15 -5.74 -8.10 -9.30
CA ARG A 15 -6.07 -7.80 -10.70
C ARG A 15 -7.23 -6.84 -10.83
N ASP A 16 -8.06 -6.76 -9.81
CA ASP A 16 -9.16 -5.82 -9.79
C ASP A 16 -8.81 -4.69 -8.83
N ALA A 17 -8.28 -3.61 -9.38
CA ALA A 17 -7.81 -2.51 -8.56
C ALA A 17 -8.93 -1.85 -7.78
N VAL A 18 -10.10 -1.68 -8.42
CA VAL A 18 -11.22 -1.03 -7.75
C VAL A 18 -11.68 -1.85 -6.56
N ARG A 19 -11.82 -3.15 -6.75
CA ARG A 19 -12.25 -4.03 -5.67
C ARG A 19 -11.22 -4.05 -4.54
N THR A 20 -9.93 -4.11 -4.89
CA THR A 20 -8.88 -4.11 -3.90
C THR A 20 -8.89 -2.82 -3.08
N LEU A 21 -9.05 -1.68 -3.75
CA LEU A 21 -9.09 -0.40 -3.05
C LEU A 21 -10.28 -0.32 -2.12
N ARG A 22 -11.43 -0.81 -2.57
CA ARG A 22 -12.62 -0.82 -1.71
C ARG A 22 -12.43 -1.69 -0.48
N LYS A 23 -11.78 -2.84 -0.65
CA LYS A 23 -11.52 -3.71 0.48
C LYS A 23 -10.57 -3.05 1.48
N ILE A 24 -9.55 -2.38 0.98
CA ILE A 24 -8.62 -1.68 1.88
C ILE A 24 -9.37 -0.61 2.67
N ALA A 25 -10.23 0.15 1.99
CA ALA A 25 -11.01 1.18 2.66
C ALA A 25 -11.92 0.58 3.73
N ASP A 26 -12.59 -0.52 3.40
CA ASP A 26 -13.48 -1.18 4.35
C ASP A 26 -12.70 -1.71 5.55
N ASP A 27 -11.53 -2.27 5.31
CA ASP A 27 -10.71 -2.83 6.39
C ASP A 27 -10.18 -1.73 7.31
N LEU A 28 -9.81 -0.59 6.75
CA LEU A 28 -9.38 0.55 7.56
C LEU A 28 -10.55 1.06 8.41
N GLU A 29 -11.72 1.15 7.82
CA GLU A 29 -12.89 1.64 8.54
C GLU A 29 -13.28 0.67 9.65
N ALA A 30 -13.16 -0.62 9.42
CA ALA A 30 -13.53 -1.63 10.39
C ALA A 30 -12.46 -1.87 11.46
N GLY A 31 -11.30 -1.23 11.33
CA GLY A 31 -10.23 -1.41 12.31
C GLY A 31 -9.41 -2.67 12.13
N VAL A 32 -9.53 -3.34 11.00
CA VAL A 32 -8.73 -4.53 10.71
C VAL A 32 -7.25 -4.17 10.62
N HIS A 33 -6.97 -2.99 10.08
CA HIS A 33 -5.62 -2.45 10.03
C HIS A 33 -5.52 -1.23 10.93
N PRO A 34 -4.32 -0.86 11.36
CA PRO A 34 -4.15 0.37 12.13
C PRO A 34 -4.64 1.58 11.34
N GLU A 35 -5.05 2.59 12.08
CA GLU A 35 -5.49 3.84 11.48
C GLU A 35 -4.37 4.43 10.62
N CYS A 36 -4.74 4.91 9.44
CA CYS A 36 -3.75 5.48 8.53
C CYS A 36 -3.55 6.96 8.86
N THR A 37 -2.35 7.32 9.27
CA THR A 37 -1.99 8.72 9.48
C THR A 37 -1.28 9.30 8.28
N VAL A 38 -0.48 8.50 7.59
CA VAL A 38 0.23 8.89 6.38
C VAL A 38 0.25 7.69 5.45
N GLY A 39 -0.15 7.88 4.23
CA GLY A 39 -0.08 6.83 3.25
C GLY A 39 0.15 7.39 1.87
N ALA A 40 0.51 6.53 0.94
CA ALA A 40 0.70 6.92 -0.45
C ALA A 40 0.23 5.79 -1.33
N LEU A 41 -0.40 6.16 -2.43
CA LEU A 41 -0.91 5.22 -3.41
C LEU A 41 -0.42 5.66 -4.78
N THR A 42 0.24 4.76 -5.48
CA THR A 42 0.73 5.02 -6.83
C THR A 42 0.00 4.13 -7.81
N LEU A 43 -0.58 4.72 -8.82
CA LEU A 43 -1.26 4.00 -9.88
C LEU A 43 -0.57 4.28 -11.20
N ILE A 44 -0.37 3.23 -11.97
CA ILE A 44 0.28 3.34 -13.28
C ILE A 44 -0.71 2.87 -14.32
N GLY A 45 -0.99 3.74 -15.27
CA GLY A 45 -1.92 3.44 -16.33
C GLY A 45 -1.28 2.69 -17.48
N PRO A 46 -2.09 2.30 -18.47
CA PRO A 46 -1.61 1.47 -19.57
C PRO A 46 -0.60 2.16 -20.48
N LYS A 47 -0.55 3.48 -20.44
CA LYS A 47 0.42 4.25 -21.24
C LYS A 47 1.56 4.78 -20.38
N GLY A 48 1.72 4.24 -19.17
CA GLY A 48 2.77 4.66 -18.27
C GLY A 48 2.45 5.91 -17.47
N GLN A 49 1.20 6.40 -17.51
CA GLN A 49 0.84 7.54 -16.70
C GLN A 49 0.95 7.17 -15.23
N VAL A 50 1.49 8.07 -14.43
CA VAL A 50 1.69 7.84 -13.02
C VAL A 50 0.84 8.81 -12.24
N THR A 51 0.00 8.30 -11.36
CA THR A 51 -0.82 9.11 -10.47
C THR A 51 -0.52 8.72 -9.04
N VAL A 52 -0.29 9.71 -8.19
CA VAL A 52 0.01 9.46 -6.79
C VAL A 52 -1.02 10.17 -5.93
N PHE A 53 -1.55 9.45 -4.95
CA PHE A 53 -2.50 9.98 -3.99
C PHE A 53 -1.88 9.92 -2.61
N GLY A 54 -1.98 11.01 -1.86
CA GLY A 54 -1.64 10.99 -0.46
C GLY A 54 -2.86 10.65 0.37
N LEU A 55 -2.65 9.96 1.48
CA LEU A 55 -3.72 9.49 2.34
C LEU A 55 -3.38 9.82 3.79
N GLY A 56 -4.41 10.18 4.55
CA GLY A 56 -4.27 10.37 5.98
C GLY A 56 -4.14 11.83 6.38
N PRO A 57 -4.49 12.15 7.62
CA PRO A 57 -4.57 13.54 8.06
C PRO A 57 -3.23 14.24 8.20
N LYS A 58 -2.14 13.49 8.26
CA LYS A 58 -0.81 14.09 8.40
C LYS A 58 0.02 13.99 7.13
N CYS A 59 -0.60 13.64 6.01
CA CYS A 59 0.11 13.44 4.77
C CYS A 59 0.33 14.79 4.07
N ASP A 60 1.56 15.04 3.68
CA ASP A 60 1.92 16.11 2.75
C ASP A 60 2.91 15.54 1.74
N ASP A 61 3.46 16.38 0.90
CA ASP A 61 4.33 15.92 -0.18
C ASP A 61 5.52 15.12 0.35
N LEU A 62 6.17 15.64 1.39
CA LEU A 62 7.33 14.96 1.95
C LEU A 62 6.96 13.69 2.66
N GLN A 63 5.84 13.69 3.39
CA GLN A 63 5.37 12.50 4.07
C GLN A 63 4.96 11.43 3.07
N CYS A 64 4.35 11.84 1.98
CA CYS A 64 3.98 10.92 0.93
C CYS A 64 5.22 10.22 0.35
N LEU A 65 6.26 10.99 0.07
CA LEU A 65 7.51 10.43 -0.41
C LEU A 65 8.10 9.46 0.61
N GLY A 66 8.09 9.85 1.87
CA GLY A 66 8.59 9.00 2.94
C GLY A 66 7.82 7.69 3.04
N ALA A 67 6.49 7.75 2.94
CA ALA A 67 5.67 6.56 2.99
C ALA A 67 6.00 5.61 1.85
N MET A 68 6.23 6.15 0.66
CA MET A 68 6.59 5.32 -0.49
C MET A 68 7.93 4.63 -0.28
N ARG A 69 8.90 5.36 0.29
CA ARG A 69 10.21 4.78 0.56
C ARG A 69 10.13 3.66 1.60
N LEU A 70 9.35 3.88 2.64
CA LEU A 70 9.15 2.85 3.66
C LEU A 70 8.44 1.63 3.09
N GLY A 71 7.44 1.86 2.25
CA GLY A 71 6.74 0.76 1.60
C GLY A 71 7.66 -0.04 0.70
N GLU A 72 8.51 0.66 -0.05
CA GLU A 72 9.50 0.01 -0.90
C GLU A 72 10.40 -0.90 -0.08
N GLN A 73 10.89 -0.40 1.05
CA GLN A 73 11.77 -1.19 1.90
C GLN A 73 11.07 -2.44 2.43
N LYS A 74 9.80 -2.30 2.80
CA LYS A 74 9.04 -3.44 3.29
C LYS A 74 8.86 -4.51 2.22
N VAL A 75 8.60 -4.11 1.00
CA VAL A 75 8.47 -5.06 -0.12
C VAL A 75 9.80 -5.76 -0.36
N ILE A 76 10.89 -5.01 -0.33
CA ILE A 76 12.23 -5.59 -0.50
C ILE A 76 12.48 -6.62 0.60
N ASP A 77 12.17 -6.28 1.84
CA ASP A 77 12.38 -7.19 2.96
C ASP A 77 11.62 -8.51 2.77
N VAL A 78 10.39 -8.41 2.30
CA VAL A 78 9.58 -9.61 2.04
C VAL A 78 10.20 -10.45 0.93
N LEU A 79 10.66 -9.80 -0.13
CA LEU A 79 11.29 -10.53 -1.24
C LEU A 79 12.55 -11.23 -0.81
N LEU A 80 13.32 -10.63 0.09
CA LEU A 80 14.54 -11.25 0.58
C LEU A 80 14.28 -12.39 1.55
N ASP A 81 13.09 -12.41 2.17
CA ASP A 81 12.73 -13.45 3.13
C ASP A 81 12.02 -14.64 2.49
N THR A 82 11.75 -14.58 1.20
CA THR A 82 10.89 -15.60 0.59
C THR A 82 11.59 -16.90 0.29
N ASP A 83 12.88 -16.95 0.45
CA ASP A 83 13.65 -18.15 0.13
C ASP A 83 13.66 -19.15 1.28
N ASP A 84 13.07 -18.82 2.37
CA ASP A 84 12.96 -19.76 3.47
C ASP A 84 11.84 -20.77 3.27
#